data_7e682d02245a849ed81c849ccd9afafe
#
_entry.id   7e682d02245a849ed81c849ccd9afafe
#
_cell.length_a   1.000
_cell.length_b   1.000
_cell.length_c   1.000
_cell.angle_alpha   90.00
_cell.angle_beta   90.00
_cell.angle_gamma   90.00
#
_symmetry.space_group_name_H-M   'P 1'
#
loop_
_entity.id
_entity.type
_entity.pdbx_description
1 polymer ?
#
loop_
_entity_poly.entity_id
_entity_poly.type
_entity_poly.pdbx_seq_one_letter_code
_entity_poly.pdbx_strand_id
1 'polypeptide(L)'
;MRKIRSALISLSDKSNLKPLLQELKRNNIKIISSGGTFKAIRKLKFKCLDVSDFTGFKEILNGRVKTLHPKIHAGILNKRSNKSHSGDIKKNDFENIDLVIVNFYPFEKTIEQTKNHSKIIENIDVGGPTMVRAAAKNYNDVTVITSTDQYSELINELKKNKGRTSLKFRERMSRLAFSETAYYDAVISNYFNKFNNINFPKRKILYTNLIENLRYGENPHQLGAFYSQSKKNKLEQIHGKTLSYNNYSDILAAITISKSLPKNVGTVIVKHGNPCGVSALKNNLDSYKSALETDPISAFGGIVSCNYKVTQKLALMLNKIFLEVVVANGFDKKALKILKSKKNLRLIDSSKISFGEVWKFSSLDTVSYTHLTLTTKA
;
A
#
# COMPACT_ATOMS: atom_id res chain seq x y z
N MET A 1 -0.24 31.38 -0.23
CA MET A 1 -0.48 30.99 1.17
C MET A 1 -1.95 31.15 1.52
N ARG A 2 -2.58 30.12 2.14
CA ARG A 2 -3.95 30.19 2.67
C ARG A 2 -3.94 30.01 4.17
N LYS A 3 -4.61 30.90 4.91
CA LYS A 3 -4.79 30.78 6.36
C LYS A 3 -5.88 29.74 6.64
N ILE A 4 -5.60 28.85 7.57
CA ILE A 4 -6.57 27.86 8.05
C ILE A 4 -7.32 28.48 9.24
N ARG A 5 -8.63 28.57 9.16
CA ARG A 5 -9.52 29.06 10.24
C ARG A 5 -10.41 27.98 10.80
N SER A 6 -10.76 27.00 9.95
CA SER A 6 -11.64 25.88 10.31
C SER A 6 -11.14 24.57 9.73
N ALA A 7 -11.32 23.48 10.50
CA ALA A 7 -10.95 22.13 10.14
C ALA A 7 -12.12 21.18 10.36
N LEU A 8 -12.48 20.41 9.34
CA LEU A 8 -13.43 19.30 9.44
C LEU A 8 -12.62 18.00 9.61
N ILE A 9 -12.89 17.27 10.69
CA ILE A 9 -12.13 16.07 11.07
C ILE A 9 -13.07 14.88 11.19
N SER A 10 -12.83 13.82 10.39
CA SER A 10 -13.58 12.56 10.44
C SER A 10 -12.62 11.39 10.28
N LEU A 11 -12.42 10.62 11.36
CA LEU A 11 -11.35 9.62 11.42
C LEU A 11 -11.87 8.26 11.86
N SER A 12 -11.51 7.24 11.09
CA SER A 12 -11.56 5.84 11.50
C SER A 12 -10.37 5.53 12.42
N ASP A 13 -9.15 5.74 11.93
CA ASP A 13 -7.92 5.67 12.74
C ASP A 13 -7.64 7.02 13.43
N LYS A 14 -7.58 6.99 14.75
CA LYS A 14 -7.39 8.15 15.63
C LYS A 14 -5.97 8.20 16.24
N SER A 15 -5.05 7.39 15.71
CA SER A 15 -3.65 7.44 16.14
C SER A 15 -3.05 8.82 15.87
N ASN A 16 -2.11 9.25 16.70
CA ASN A 16 -1.41 10.52 16.59
C ASN A 16 -2.32 11.78 16.56
N LEU A 17 -3.59 11.66 17.00
CA LEU A 17 -4.55 12.77 16.99
C LEU A 17 -4.17 13.92 17.94
N LYS A 18 -3.65 13.62 19.15
CA LYS A 18 -3.35 14.62 20.17
C LYS A 18 -2.34 15.69 19.73
N PRO A 19 -1.17 15.35 19.14
CA PRO A 19 -0.24 16.35 18.62
C PRO A 19 -0.84 17.25 17.55
N LEU A 20 -1.66 16.69 16.66
CA LEU A 20 -2.38 17.43 15.64
C LEU A 20 -3.33 18.46 16.25
N LEU A 21 -4.17 18.04 17.21
CA LEU A 21 -5.11 18.92 17.90
C LEU A 21 -4.41 20.04 18.69
N GLN A 22 -3.25 19.78 19.27
CA GLN A 22 -2.42 20.79 19.92
C GLN A 22 -1.99 21.90 18.96
N GLU A 23 -1.57 21.51 17.74
CA GLU A 23 -1.16 22.48 16.75
C GLU A 23 -2.36 23.27 16.18
N LEU A 24 -3.49 22.62 15.94
CA LEU A 24 -4.72 23.30 15.53
C LEU A 24 -5.18 24.32 16.60
N LYS A 25 -5.14 23.96 17.89
CA LYS A 25 -5.47 24.86 19.01
C LYS A 25 -4.49 26.05 19.06
N ARG A 26 -3.18 25.84 18.90
CA ARG A 26 -2.15 26.88 18.88
C ARG A 26 -2.43 27.95 17.83
N ASN A 27 -2.98 27.54 16.69
CA ASN A 27 -3.31 28.42 15.57
C ASN A 27 -4.76 28.95 15.62
N ASN A 28 -5.51 28.72 16.71
CA ASN A 28 -6.92 29.12 16.89
C ASN A 28 -7.84 28.58 15.77
N ILE A 29 -7.60 27.35 15.31
CA ILE A 29 -8.40 26.72 14.24
C ILE A 29 -9.65 26.10 14.86
N LYS A 30 -10.84 26.51 14.38
CA LYS A 30 -12.15 25.94 14.75
C LYS A 30 -12.21 24.48 14.27
N ILE A 31 -12.53 23.56 15.16
CA ILE A 31 -12.63 22.13 14.84
C ILE A 31 -14.10 21.73 14.75
N ILE A 32 -14.46 21.09 13.65
CA ILE A 32 -15.78 20.51 13.37
C ILE A 32 -15.58 19.01 13.21
N SER A 33 -16.42 18.20 13.86
CA SER A 33 -16.29 16.74 13.76
C SER A 33 -17.61 16.04 14.08
N SER A 34 -17.72 14.76 13.79
CA SER A 34 -18.92 13.97 14.07
C SER A 34 -18.61 12.62 14.70
N GLY A 35 -19.62 12.01 15.31
CA GLY A 35 -19.60 10.61 15.75
C GLY A 35 -18.43 10.26 16.67
N GLY A 36 -17.75 9.15 16.37
CA GLY A 36 -16.64 8.64 17.18
C GLY A 36 -15.41 9.56 17.22
N THR A 37 -15.18 10.37 16.19
CA THR A 37 -14.08 11.35 16.17
C THR A 37 -14.39 12.52 17.08
N PHE A 38 -15.60 13.06 17.04
CA PHE A 38 -16.05 14.11 17.98
C PHE A 38 -15.86 13.67 19.44
N LYS A 39 -16.35 12.47 19.80
CA LYS A 39 -16.18 11.90 21.15
C LYS A 39 -14.70 11.80 21.54
N ALA A 40 -13.83 11.36 20.64
CA ALA A 40 -12.40 11.24 20.88
C ALA A 40 -11.73 12.61 21.13
N ILE A 41 -12.06 13.62 20.33
CA ILE A 41 -11.54 15.00 20.49
C ILE A 41 -11.97 15.59 21.84
N ARG A 42 -13.25 15.43 22.20
CA ARG A 42 -13.78 15.88 23.49
C ARG A 42 -13.14 15.16 24.69
N LYS A 43 -12.89 13.84 24.58
CA LYS A 43 -12.17 13.07 25.61
C LYS A 43 -10.73 13.59 25.82
N LEU A 44 -10.10 14.08 24.77
CA LEU A 44 -8.78 14.72 24.84
C LEU A 44 -8.83 16.18 25.35
N LYS A 45 -10.01 16.66 25.81
CA LYS A 45 -10.24 18.01 26.32
C LYS A 45 -10.00 19.16 25.33
N PHE A 46 -10.22 18.92 24.03
CA PHE A 46 -10.21 19.99 23.04
C PHE A 46 -11.62 20.45 22.69
N LYS A 47 -11.77 21.77 22.39
CA LYS A 47 -13.03 22.32 21.88
C LYS A 47 -13.29 21.75 20.48
N CYS A 48 -14.52 21.30 20.26
CA CYS A 48 -14.95 20.74 18.98
C CYS A 48 -16.45 20.99 18.83
N LEU A 49 -16.88 21.45 17.67
CA LEU A 49 -18.29 21.60 17.30
C LEU A 49 -18.77 20.31 16.65
N ASP A 50 -19.95 19.82 17.05
CA ASP A 50 -20.54 18.68 16.37
C ASP A 50 -21.04 19.07 14.97
N VAL A 51 -20.96 18.16 14.01
CA VAL A 51 -21.46 18.37 12.64
C VAL A 51 -22.95 18.66 12.65
N SER A 52 -23.73 18.04 13.53
CA SER A 52 -25.17 18.31 13.65
C SER A 52 -25.46 19.75 14.10
N ASP A 53 -24.68 20.28 15.04
CA ASP A 53 -24.80 21.67 15.47
C ASP A 53 -24.33 22.65 14.39
N PHE A 54 -23.25 22.27 13.66
CA PHE A 54 -22.73 23.07 12.55
C PHE A 54 -23.70 23.17 11.38
N THR A 55 -24.36 22.06 11.04
CA THR A 55 -25.30 22.01 9.90
C THR A 55 -26.71 22.43 10.27
N GLY A 56 -27.10 22.32 11.55
CA GLY A 56 -28.48 22.41 11.99
C GLY A 56 -29.31 21.17 11.69
N PHE A 57 -28.67 20.07 11.24
CA PHE A 57 -29.33 18.84 10.79
C PHE A 57 -28.79 17.63 11.56
N LYS A 58 -29.67 16.89 12.24
CA LYS A 58 -29.31 15.66 12.96
C LYS A 58 -28.96 14.53 11.98
N GLU A 59 -28.06 13.66 12.43
CA GLU A 59 -27.76 12.46 11.64
C GLU A 59 -29.00 11.56 11.50
N ILE A 60 -29.17 10.98 10.32
CA ILE A 60 -30.27 10.06 10.00
C ILE A 60 -29.73 8.74 9.44
N LEU A 61 -30.61 7.74 9.29
CA LEU A 61 -30.27 6.42 8.76
C LEU A 61 -29.11 5.77 9.53
N ASN A 62 -29.18 5.83 10.89
CA ASN A 62 -28.15 5.29 11.78
C ASN A 62 -26.74 5.85 11.50
N GLY A 63 -26.66 7.13 11.11
CA GLY A 63 -25.39 7.80 10.84
C GLY A 63 -24.84 7.66 9.44
N ARG A 64 -25.55 6.99 8.53
CA ARG A 64 -25.15 6.94 7.10
C ARG A 64 -25.19 8.31 6.43
N VAL A 65 -26.09 9.19 6.89
CA VAL A 65 -26.21 10.57 6.41
C VAL A 65 -25.96 11.53 7.57
N LYS A 66 -24.80 12.15 7.59
CA LYS A 66 -24.41 13.18 8.55
C LYS A 66 -23.51 14.25 7.95
N THR A 67 -22.55 13.86 7.12
CA THR A 67 -21.62 14.79 6.46
C THR A 67 -22.01 15.08 5.00
N LEU A 68 -22.96 14.34 4.44
CA LEU A 68 -23.54 14.57 3.12
C LEU A 68 -24.57 15.71 3.18
N HIS A 69 -24.10 16.93 3.44
CA HIS A 69 -24.95 18.10 3.65
C HIS A 69 -24.43 19.29 2.82
N PRO A 70 -25.32 20.09 2.17
CA PRO A 70 -24.93 21.23 1.35
C PRO A 70 -24.01 22.22 2.09
N LYS A 71 -24.25 22.52 3.36
CA LYS A 71 -23.43 23.44 4.17
C LYS A 71 -21.98 22.97 4.28
N ILE A 72 -21.74 21.67 4.41
CA ILE A 72 -20.39 21.09 4.44
C ILE A 72 -19.73 21.19 3.08
N HIS A 73 -20.39 20.68 2.04
CA HIS A 73 -19.82 20.63 0.70
C HIS A 73 -19.65 22.01 0.08
N ALA A 74 -20.55 22.96 0.31
CA ALA A 74 -20.39 24.35 -0.11
C ALA A 74 -19.21 25.00 0.60
N GLY A 75 -19.06 24.78 1.92
CA GLY A 75 -17.91 25.27 2.70
C GLY A 75 -16.56 24.79 2.18
N ILE A 76 -16.51 23.53 1.67
CA ILE A 76 -15.31 22.93 1.09
C ILE A 76 -15.11 23.40 -0.37
N LEU A 77 -16.16 23.39 -1.23
CA LEU A 77 -16.06 23.61 -2.66
C LEU A 77 -16.03 25.09 -3.07
N ASN A 78 -16.33 26.00 -2.15
CA ASN A 78 -16.28 27.42 -2.40
C ASN A 78 -14.90 27.87 -2.94
N LYS A 79 -14.86 28.41 -4.16
CA LYS A 79 -13.68 29.11 -4.71
C LYS A 79 -13.66 30.53 -4.14
N ARG A 80 -12.75 30.83 -3.17
CA ARG A 80 -12.68 32.08 -2.42
C ARG A 80 -12.42 33.31 -3.30
N SER A 81 -11.93 33.13 -4.51
CA SER A 81 -11.72 34.17 -5.51
C SER A 81 -12.94 34.45 -6.40
N ASN A 82 -13.98 33.62 -6.33
CA ASN A 82 -15.19 33.74 -7.13
C ASN A 82 -16.27 34.53 -6.36
N LYS A 83 -16.67 35.69 -6.89
CA LYS A 83 -17.67 36.58 -6.28
C LYS A 83 -19.05 35.91 -6.13
N SER A 84 -19.49 35.14 -7.14
CA SER A 84 -20.77 34.43 -7.13
C SER A 84 -20.77 33.38 -5.99
N HIS A 85 -19.71 32.57 -5.90
CA HIS A 85 -19.60 31.57 -4.82
C HIS A 85 -19.59 32.23 -3.43
N SER A 86 -18.91 33.37 -3.28
CA SER A 86 -18.89 34.13 -2.01
C SER A 86 -20.28 34.70 -1.69
N GLY A 87 -21.04 35.10 -2.71
CA GLY A 87 -22.44 35.53 -2.58
C GLY A 87 -23.34 34.40 -2.09
N ASP A 88 -23.21 33.20 -2.67
CA ASP A 88 -24.00 32.01 -2.27
C ASP A 88 -23.71 31.61 -0.83
N ILE A 89 -22.43 31.60 -0.44
CA ILE A 89 -22.00 31.30 0.94
C ILE A 89 -22.63 32.29 1.93
N LYS A 90 -22.58 33.60 1.61
CA LYS A 90 -23.15 34.65 2.48
C LYS A 90 -24.68 34.57 2.52
N LYS A 91 -25.35 34.38 1.38
CA LYS A 91 -26.83 34.29 1.30
C LYS A 91 -27.38 33.15 2.13
N ASN A 92 -26.68 32.03 2.20
CA ASN A 92 -27.12 30.85 2.94
C ASN A 92 -26.55 30.75 4.37
N ASP A 93 -25.82 31.77 4.84
CA ASP A 93 -25.15 31.76 6.15
C ASP A 93 -24.24 30.53 6.33
N PHE A 94 -23.46 30.22 5.30
CA PHE A 94 -22.54 29.10 5.33
C PHE A 94 -21.12 29.60 5.68
N GLU A 95 -20.35 28.74 6.33
CA GLU A 95 -18.94 28.99 6.68
C GLU A 95 -17.99 28.23 5.74
N ASN A 96 -16.83 28.82 5.47
CA ASN A 96 -15.78 28.13 4.77
C ASN A 96 -15.12 27.05 5.63
N ILE A 97 -14.76 25.92 5.03
CA ILE A 97 -13.93 24.87 5.60
C ILE A 97 -12.58 24.88 4.88
N ASP A 98 -11.50 25.19 5.62
CA ASP A 98 -10.17 25.41 5.04
C ASP A 98 -9.28 24.17 5.11
N LEU A 99 -9.59 23.23 6.00
CA LEU A 99 -8.84 22.01 6.20
C LEU A 99 -9.80 20.83 6.38
N VAL A 100 -9.58 19.76 5.63
CA VAL A 100 -10.33 18.50 5.70
C VAL A 100 -9.36 17.40 6.08
N ILE A 101 -9.59 16.73 7.20
CA ILE A 101 -8.78 15.62 7.69
C ILE A 101 -9.66 14.39 7.81
N VAL A 102 -9.51 13.45 6.90
CA VAL A 102 -10.38 12.28 6.80
C VAL A 102 -9.54 11.07 6.44
N ASN A 103 -9.60 10.03 7.24
CA ASN A 103 -9.18 8.70 6.82
C ASN A 103 -10.38 7.75 6.77
N PHE A 104 -10.38 6.86 5.78
CA PHE A 104 -11.51 6.01 5.47
C PHE A 104 -11.67 4.84 6.43
N TYR A 105 -12.82 4.22 6.44
CA TYR A 105 -13.01 2.94 7.12
C TYR A 105 -12.05 1.90 6.52
N PRO A 106 -11.44 1.03 7.36
CA PRO A 106 -10.40 0.08 6.92
C PRO A 106 -11.01 -1.10 6.17
N PHE A 107 -11.54 -0.88 4.97
CA PHE A 107 -12.27 -1.87 4.17
C PHE A 107 -11.41 -3.12 3.91
N GLU A 108 -10.11 -2.99 3.61
CA GLU A 108 -9.20 -4.13 3.43
C GLU A 108 -9.13 -5.01 4.69
N LYS A 109 -8.99 -4.39 5.87
CA LYS A 109 -9.00 -5.15 7.14
C LYS A 109 -10.33 -5.85 7.37
N THR A 110 -11.44 -5.21 6.98
CA THR A 110 -12.76 -5.81 7.11
C THR A 110 -12.91 -7.05 6.26
N ILE A 111 -12.46 -7.05 5.00
CA ILE A 111 -12.49 -8.25 4.13
C ILE A 111 -11.56 -9.37 4.64
N GLU A 112 -10.47 -9.04 5.31
CA GLU A 112 -9.58 -10.02 5.94
C GLU A 112 -10.21 -10.66 7.20
N GLN A 113 -10.99 -9.89 7.97
CA GLN A 113 -11.53 -10.31 9.27
C GLN A 113 -12.85 -11.06 9.19
N THR A 114 -13.66 -10.84 8.16
CA THR A 114 -14.98 -11.47 8.04
C THR A 114 -15.30 -11.86 6.60
N LYS A 115 -16.07 -12.94 6.46
CA LYS A 115 -16.68 -13.35 5.19
C LYS A 115 -18.14 -12.93 5.06
N ASN A 116 -18.70 -12.25 6.06
CA ASN A 116 -20.09 -11.80 6.06
C ASN A 116 -20.22 -10.60 5.10
N HIS A 117 -20.83 -10.85 3.95
CA HIS A 117 -21.00 -9.86 2.88
C HIS A 117 -21.73 -8.59 3.38
N SER A 118 -22.82 -8.72 4.12
CA SER A 118 -23.59 -7.56 4.61
C SER A 118 -22.74 -6.68 5.54
N LYS A 119 -21.93 -7.28 6.42
CA LYS A 119 -20.99 -6.54 7.27
C LYS A 119 -19.90 -5.83 6.47
N ILE A 120 -19.42 -6.46 5.41
CA ILE A 120 -18.40 -5.87 4.51
C ILE A 120 -19.00 -4.66 3.79
N ILE A 121 -20.21 -4.80 3.24
CA ILE A 121 -20.89 -3.70 2.53
C ILE A 121 -21.17 -2.51 3.47
N GLU A 122 -21.57 -2.77 4.71
CA GLU A 122 -21.83 -1.71 5.69
C GLU A 122 -20.56 -0.92 6.08
N ASN A 123 -19.38 -1.49 5.86
CA ASN A 123 -18.09 -0.81 6.07
C ASN A 123 -17.59 -0.03 4.83
N ILE A 124 -18.40 0.12 3.80
CA ILE A 124 -18.06 1.02 2.68
C ILE A 124 -18.33 2.46 3.14
N ASP A 125 -17.25 3.26 3.17
CA ASP A 125 -17.34 4.69 3.50
C ASP A 125 -17.79 5.48 2.26
N VAL A 126 -18.89 6.22 2.39
CA VAL A 126 -19.41 7.10 1.35
C VAL A 126 -19.08 8.56 1.65
N GLY A 127 -19.31 8.98 2.88
CA GLY A 127 -19.14 10.39 3.29
C GLY A 127 -17.68 10.85 3.29
N GLY A 128 -16.77 9.99 3.76
CA GLY A 128 -15.34 10.27 3.79
C GLY A 128 -14.75 10.56 2.41
N PRO A 129 -14.84 9.64 1.45
CA PRO A 129 -14.39 9.85 0.08
C PRO A 129 -15.01 11.08 -0.59
N THR A 130 -16.28 11.36 -0.35
CA THR A 130 -16.97 12.54 -0.92
C THR A 130 -16.35 13.85 -0.42
N MET A 131 -16.10 13.98 0.89
CA MET A 131 -15.44 15.16 1.47
C MET A 131 -13.99 15.30 0.98
N VAL A 132 -13.25 14.19 0.91
CA VAL A 132 -11.87 14.17 0.42
C VAL A 132 -11.79 14.62 -1.02
N ARG A 133 -12.65 14.10 -1.90
CA ARG A 133 -12.71 14.49 -3.31
C ARG A 133 -13.07 15.96 -3.49
N ALA A 134 -14.02 16.47 -2.70
CA ALA A 134 -14.41 17.88 -2.71
C ALA A 134 -13.22 18.78 -2.32
N ALA A 135 -12.53 18.46 -1.23
CA ALA A 135 -11.38 19.22 -0.76
C ALA A 135 -10.20 19.15 -1.75
N ALA A 136 -9.90 17.96 -2.25
CA ALA A 136 -8.84 17.75 -3.24
C ALA A 136 -9.10 18.52 -4.54
N LYS A 137 -10.35 18.54 -5.04
CA LYS A 137 -10.74 19.34 -6.20
C LYS A 137 -10.51 20.85 -5.98
N ASN A 138 -10.73 21.33 -4.76
CA ASN A 138 -10.58 22.75 -4.41
C ASN A 138 -9.24 23.06 -3.71
N TYR A 139 -8.16 22.38 -4.06
CA TYR A 139 -6.85 22.51 -3.42
C TYR A 139 -6.27 23.93 -3.46
N ASN A 140 -6.71 24.77 -4.38
CA ASN A 140 -6.34 26.19 -4.39
C ASN A 140 -6.73 26.91 -3.09
N ASP A 141 -7.78 26.48 -2.44
CA ASP A 141 -8.37 27.12 -1.27
C ASP A 141 -8.39 26.22 -0.04
N VAL A 142 -8.40 24.90 -0.18
CA VAL A 142 -8.58 23.91 0.89
C VAL A 142 -7.39 22.98 0.97
N THR A 143 -6.98 22.66 2.19
CA THR A 143 -6.01 21.59 2.48
C THR A 143 -6.74 20.29 2.77
N VAL A 144 -6.28 19.17 2.21
CA VAL A 144 -6.82 17.84 2.49
C VAL A 144 -5.74 16.93 3.05
N ILE A 145 -6.08 16.14 4.06
CA ILE A 145 -5.21 15.14 4.70
C ILE A 145 -5.98 13.83 4.80
N THR A 146 -5.38 12.73 4.34
CA THR A 146 -6.06 11.43 4.22
C THR A 146 -5.40 10.31 5.01
N SER A 147 -4.19 10.55 5.57
CA SER A 147 -3.45 9.55 6.34
C SER A 147 -2.84 10.17 7.60
N THR A 148 -2.72 9.36 8.65
CA THR A 148 -2.01 9.72 9.89
C THR A 148 -0.52 10.00 9.64
N ASP A 149 0.07 9.43 8.62
CA ASP A 149 1.48 9.66 8.22
C ASP A 149 1.73 11.09 7.74
N GLN A 150 0.68 11.79 7.30
CA GLN A 150 0.76 13.19 6.83
C GLN A 150 0.66 14.22 7.97
N TYR A 151 0.34 13.79 9.20
CA TYR A 151 0.11 14.73 10.33
C TYR A 151 1.37 15.51 10.71
N SER A 152 2.51 14.84 10.77
CA SER A 152 3.78 15.51 11.10
C SER A 152 4.13 16.60 10.08
N GLU A 153 3.84 16.34 8.81
CA GLU A 153 4.09 17.28 7.74
C GLU A 153 3.13 18.47 7.76
N LEU A 154 1.84 18.23 7.99
CA LEU A 154 0.85 19.30 8.21
C LEU A 154 1.23 20.18 9.41
N ILE A 155 1.62 19.57 10.54
CA ILE A 155 2.07 20.29 11.74
C ILE A 155 3.27 21.19 11.41
N ASN A 156 4.25 20.67 10.69
CA ASN A 156 5.43 21.44 10.30
C ASN A 156 5.08 22.60 9.34
N GLU A 157 4.18 22.35 8.37
CA GLU A 157 3.68 23.38 7.45
C GLU A 157 2.97 24.51 8.19
N LEU A 158 2.09 24.15 9.16
CA LEU A 158 1.36 25.15 9.97
C LEU A 158 2.29 25.94 10.89
N LYS A 159 3.28 25.31 11.51
CA LYS A 159 4.28 25.98 12.37
C LYS A 159 5.11 26.95 11.54
N LYS A 160 5.70 26.48 10.43
CA LYS A 160 6.53 27.29 9.56
C LYS A 160 5.81 28.52 9.01
N ASN A 161 4.52 28.37 8.69
CA ASN A 161 3.75 29.38 7.97
C ASN A 161 2.70 30.09 8.87
N LYS A 162 2.84 30.03 10.19
CA LYS A 162 1.96 30.72 11.15
C LYS A 162 0.48 30.44 10.89
N GLY A 163 0.11 29.15 10.86
CA GLY A 163 -1.27 28.67 10.65
C GLY A 163 -1.75 28.77 9.19
N ARG A 164 -0.84 28.80 8.22
CA ARG A 164 -1.14 28.84 6.79
C ARG A 164 -0.56 27.63 6.08
N THR A 165 -1.09 27.32 4.90
CA THR A 165 -0.55 26.31 3.99
C THR A 165 -0.17 26.91 2.64
N SER A 166 0.94 26.45 2.07
CA SER A 166 1.40 26.83 0.74
C SER A 166 0.58 26.15 -0.36
N LEU A 167 0.53 26.73 -1.55
CA LEU A 167 -0.13 26.12 -2.70
C LEU A 167 0.52 24.78 -3.05
N LYS A 168 1.85 24.73 -3.07
CA LYS A 168 2.62 23.50 -3.37
C LYS A 168 2.28 22.37 -2.40
N PHE A 169 2.11 22.70 -1.10
CA PHE A 169 1.69 21.71 -0.10
C PHE A 169 0.29 21.18 -0.42
N ARG A 170 -0.68 22.08 -0.66
CA ARG A 170 -2.07 21.70 -0.94
C ARG A 170 -2.21 20.87 -2.23
N GLU A 171 -1.51 21.27 -3.30
CA GLU A 171 -1.48 20.55 -4.56
C GLU A 171 -0.94 19.11 -4.37
N ARG A 172 0.16 18.97 -3.64
CA ARG A 172 0.71 17.65 -3.33
C ARG A 172 -0.25 16.80 -2.48
N MET A 173 -0.90 17.39 -1.46
CA MET A 173 -1.89 16.68 -0.66
C MET A 173 -3.12 16.30 -1.48
N SER A 174 -3.55 17.13 -2.42
CA SER A 174 -4.64 16.83 -3.36
C SER A 174 -4.30 15.61 -4.23
N ARG A 175 -3.08 15.55 -4.78
CA ARG A 175 -2.61 14.39 -5.56
C ARG A 175 -2.67 13.10 -4.73
N LEU A 176 -2.17 13.16 -3.48
CA LEU A 176 -2.21 12.00 -2.58
C LEU A 176 -3.65 11.61 -2.22
N ALA A 177 -4.53 12.57 -2.02
CA ALA A 177 -5.94 12.33 -1.72
C ALA A 177 -6.68 11.63 -2.86
N PHE A 178 -6.43 12.02 -4.11
CA PHE A 178 -6.98 11.31 -5.27
C PHE A 178 -6.41 9.91 -5.43
N SER A 179 -5.12 9.71 -5.13
CA SER A 179 -4.52 8.37 -5.11
C SER A 179 -5.19 7.48 -4.06
N GLU A 180 -5.46 8.02 -2.87
CA GLU A 180 -6.13 7.30 -1.77
C GLU A 180 -7.57 6.91 -2.13
N THR A 181 -8.36 7.84 -2.72
CA THR A 181 -9.74 7.53 -3.15
C THR A 181 -9.76 6.50 -4.27
N ALA A 182 -8.85 6.60 -5.25
CA ALA A 182 -8.75 5.63 -6.34
C ALA A 182 -8.35 4.24 -5.83
N TYR A 183 -7.40 4.16 -4.89
CA TYR A 183 -7.01 2.91 -4.24
C TYR A 183 -8.19 2.29 -3.49
N TYR A 184 -8.90 3.08 -2.69
CA TYR A 184 -10.08 2.64 -1.92
C TYR A 184 -11.16 2.05 -2.83
N ASP A 185 -11.54 2.76 -3.89
CA ASP A 185 -12.53 2.30 -4.87
C ASP A 185 -12.06 1.05 -5.63
N ALA A 186 -10.75 0.95 -5.92
CA ALA A 186 -10.16 -0.21 -6.57
C ALA A 186 -10.27 -1.47 -5.69
N VAL A 187 -10.02 -1.35 -4.38
CA VAL A 187 -10.18 -2.45 -3.42
C VAL A 187 -11.64 -2.92 -3.38
N ILE A 188 -12.60 -1.99 -3.30
CA ILE A 188 -14.04 -2.30 -3.30
C ILE A 188 -14.44 -2.99 -4.60
N SER A 189 -14.04 -2.45 -5.75
CA SER A 189 -14.33 -3.02 -7.07
C SER A 189 -13.81 -4.46 -7.22
N ASN A 190 -12.55 -4.69 -6.78
CA ASN A 190 -11.96 -6.03 -6.82
C ASN A 190 -12.64 -7.00 -5.83
N TYR A 191 -13.11 -6.53 -4.67
CA TYR A 191 -13.93 -7.33 -3.77
C TYR A 191 -15.21 -7.82 -4.44
N PHE A 192 -15.97 -6.93 -5.11
CA PHE A 192 -17.19 -7.31 -5.82
C PHE A 192 -16.92 -8.27 -6.98
N ASN A 193 -15.85 -8.05 -7.75
CA ASN A 193 -15.46 -8.98 -8.80
C ASN A 193 -15.20 -10.38 -8.25
N LYS A 194 -14.45 -10.48 -7.15
CA LYS A 194 -14.16 -11.76 -6.48
C LYS A 194 -15.42 -12.40 -5.90
N PHE A 195 -16.26 -11.61 -5.23
CA PHE A 195 -17.52 -12.09 -4.66
C PHE A 195 -18.47 -12.70 -5.71
N ASN A 196 -18.50 -12.11 -6.91
CA ASN A 196 -19.32 -12.58 -8.03
C ASN A 196 -18.59 -13.54 -9.00
N ASN A 197 -17.37 -14.02 -8.65
CA ASN A 197 -16.53 -14.90 -9.48
C ASN A 197 -16.23 -14.33 -10.89
N ILE A 198 -16.07 -13.01 -11.02
CA ILE A 198 -15.76 -12.34 -12.27
C ILE A 198 -14.24 -12.22 -12.43
N ASN A 199 -13.64 -13.13 -13.20
CA ASN A 199 -12.19 -13.14 -13.45
C ASN A 199 -11.75 -12.06 -14.45
N PHE A 200 -12.56 -11.80 -15.47
CA PHE A 200 -12.26 -10.84 -16.54
C PHE A 200 -13.34 -9.74 -16.61
N PRO A 201 -13.28 -8.74 -15.70
CA PRO A 201 -14.22 -7.63 -15.72
C PRO A 201 -13.98 -6.72 -16.93
N LYS A 202 -15.02 -6.00 -17.40
CA LYS A 202 -14.92 -5.03 -18.50
C LYS A 202 -13.81 -3.98 -18.26
N ARG A 203 -13.54 -3.61 -17.00
CA ARG A 203 -12.43 -2.74 -16.60
C ARG A 203 -11.64 -3.42 -15.51
N LYS A 204 -10.41 -3.81 -15.81
CA LYS A 204 -9.47 -4.40 -14.83
C LYS A 204 -8.76 -3.28 -14.09
N ILE A 205 -8.89 -3.26 -12.76
CA ILE A 205 -8.24 -2.26 -11.91
C ILE A 205 -7.20 -2.98 -11.06
N LEU A 206 -5.95 -2.51 -11.14
CA LEU A 206 -4.86 -2.97 -10.29
C LEU A 206 -4.65 -1.94 -9.17
N TYR A 207 -4.50 -2.43 -7.94
CA TYR A 207 -4.15 -1.61 -6.80
C TYR A 207 -2.96 -2.24 -6.08
N THR A 208 -1.96 -1.45 -5.82
CA THR A 208 -0.73 -1.91 -5.19
C THR A 208 -0.10 -0.80 -4.36
N ASN A 209 0.62 -1.19 -3.32
CA ASN A 209 1.38 -0.28 -2.47
C ASN A 209 2.84 -0.30 -2.91
N LEU A 210 3.48 0.86 -2.96
CA LEU A 210 4.92 0.97 -3.13
C LEU A 210 5.61 0.35 -1.91
N ILE A 211 6.44 -0.66 -2.15
CA ILE A 211 7.24 -1.31 -1.12
C ILE A 211 8.64 -0.71 -1.08
N GLU A 212 9.26 -0.54 -2.26
CA GLU A 212 10.63 -0.11 -2.36
C GLU A 212 10.89 0.61 -3.70
N ASN A 213 11.61 1.73 -3.66
CA ASN A 213 12.25 2.29 -4.85
C ASN A 213 13.56 1.56 -5.08
N LEU A 214 13.71 0.96 -6.25
CA LEU A 214 14.92 0.24 -6.63
C LEU A 214 15.98 1.23 -7.10
N ARG A 215 17.23 0.83 -7.00
CA ARG A 215 18.37 1.68 -7.39
C ARG A 215 18.31 2.02 -8.88
N TYR A 216 17.87 1.08 -9.72
CA TYR A 216 17.61 1.22 -11.16
C TYR A 216 16.67 0.09 -11.62
N GLY A 217 16.15 0.18 -12.85
CA GLY A 217 15.33 -0.85 -13.48
C GLY A 217 16.17 -2.01 -14.01
N GLU A 218 15.81 -2.53 -15.18
CA GLU A 218 16.58 -3.59 -15.84
C GLU A 218 17.99 -3.12 -16.19
N ASN A 219 18.10 -1.87 -16.67
CA ASN A 219 19.34 -1.20 -17.02
C ASN A 219 19.61 0.02 -16.12
N PRO A 220 20.89 0.44 -15.94
CA PRO A 220 21.27 1.49 -15.00
C PRO A 220 20.60 2.86 -15.21
N HIS A 221 20.18 3.18 -16.42
CA HIS A 221 19.53 4.45 -16.77
C HIS A 221 18.01 4.44 -16.54
N GLN A 222 17.42 3.28 -16.24
CA GLN A 222 16.00 3.11 -16.04
C GLN A 222 15.62 3.24 -14.55
N LEU A 223 14.46 3.84 -14.26
CA LEU A 223 13.90 3.82 -12.92
C LEU A 223 13.19 2.50 -12.67
N GLY A 224 13.30 2.00 -11.44
CA GLY A 224 12.62 0.77 -11.02
C GLY A 224 11.96 0.93 -9.65
N ALA A 225 10.87 0.21 -9.43
CA ALA A 225 10.19 0.15 -8.16
C ALA A 225 9.53 -1.21 -7.95
N PHE A 226 9.44 -1.64 -6.70
CA PHE A 226 8.73 -2.86 -6.31
C PHE A 226 7.42 -2.50 -5.62
N TYR A 227 6.33 -3.05 -6.13
CA TYR A 227 4.98 -2.87 -5.60
C TYR A 227 4.39 -4.20 -5.15
N SER A 228 3.50 -4.17 -4.14
CA SER A 228 2.75 -5.34 -3.70
C SER A 228 1.32 -4.96 -3.32
N GLN A 229 0.37 -5.86 -3.55
CA GLN A 229 -1.01 -5.70 -3.04
C GLN A 229 -1.04 -5.80 -1.53
N SER A 230 -0.20 -6.63 -0.93
CA SER A 230 -0.14 -6.82 0.50
C SER A 230 1.28 -6.65 1.03
N LYS A 231 1.42 -5.86 2.10
CA LYS A 231 2.70 -5.74 2.84
C LYS A 231 3.18 -7.07 3.44
N LYS A 232 2.26 -8.04 3.65
CA LYS A 232 2.59 -9.37 4.20
C LYS A 232 3.32 -10.29 3.21
N ASN A 233 3.22 -10.01 1.91
CA ASN A 233 3.86 -10.81 0.86
C ASN A 233 5.26 -10.33 0.49
N LYS A 234 5.87 -9.49 1.32
CA LYS A 234 7.23 -9.04 1.12
C LYS A 234 8.20 -10.22 1.21
N LEU A 235 9.09 -10.35 0.22
CA LEU A 235 10.22 -11.28 0.26
C LEU A 235 11.08 -10.95 1.49
N GLU A 236 11.20 -11.89 2.44
CA GLU A 236 11.98 -11.70 3.66
C GLU A 236 13.47 -11.88 3.36
N GLN A 237 14.14 -10.78 3.01
CA GLN A 237 15.59 -10.78 2.87
C GLN A 237 16.25 -10.76 4.25
N ILE A 238 17.00 -11.81 4.57
CA ILE A 238 17.65 -12.00 5.90
C ILE A 238 19.14 -11.68 5.89
N HIS A 239 19.76 -11.46 4.73
CA HIS A 239 21.17 -11.09 4.59
C HIS A 239 21.50 -10.54 3.20
N GLY A 240 22.63 -9.82 3.09
CA GLY A 240 23.26 -9.40 1.85
C GLY A 240 22.90 -7.99 1.40
N LYS A 241 23.36 -7.62 0.20
CA LYS A 241 23.04 -6.33 -0.44
C LYS A 241 21.55 -6.22 -0.75
N THR A 242 21.05 -4.98 -0.90
CA THR A 242 19.68 -4.71 -1.41
C THR A 242 19.44 -5.41 -2.75
N LEU A 243 18.20 -5.84 -2.95
CA LEU A 243 17.78 -6.48 -4.21
C LEU A 243 17.73 -5.45 -5.34
N SER A 244 18.13 -5.86 -6.55
CA SER A 244 17.94 -5.10 -7.78
C SER A 244 16.68 -5.56 -8.50
N TYR A 245 16.26 -4.81 -9.53
CA TYR A 245 15.17 -5.21 -10.43
C TYR A 245 15.39 -6.62 -10.98
N ASN A 246 16.60 -6.89 -11.51
CA ASN A 246 16.94 -8.21 -12.07
C ASN A 246 16.91 -9.31 -11.00
N ASN A 247 17.34 -9.01 -9.76
CA ASN A 247 17.22 -9.99 -8.67
C ASN A 247 15.75 -10.32 -8.38
N TYR A 248 14.84 -9.34 -8.36
CA TYR A 248 13.40 -9.61 -8.17
C TYR A 248 12.83 -10.48 -9.29
N SER A 249 13.17 -10.18 -10.55
CA SER A 249 12.76 -10.97 -11.72
C SER A 249 13.21 -12.42 -11.60
N ASP A 250 14.51 -12.64 -11.36
CA ASP A 250 15.10 -13.95 -11.25
C ASP A 250 14.60 -14.73 -10.01
N ILE A 251 14.43 -14.07 -8.86
CA ILE A 251 13.86 -14.66 -7.65
C ILE A 251 12.44 -15.16 -7.90
N LEU A 252 11.60 -14.33 -8.53
CA LEU A 252 10.21 -14.71 -8.81
C LEU A 252 10.14 -15.89 -9.79
N ALA A 253 10.97 -15.91 -10.83
CA ALA A 253 11.10 -17.05 -11.75
C ALA A 253 11.54 -18.32 -11.00
N ALA A 254 12.61 -18.23 -10.21
CA ALA A 254 13.15 -19.35 -9.45
C ALA A 254 12.16 -19.92 -8.43
N ILE A 255 11.46 -19.06 -7.66
CA ILE A 255 10.44 -19.48 -6.70
C ILE A 255 9.24 -20.13 -7.41
N THR A 256 8.78 -19.55 -8.52
CA THR A 256 7.65 -20.10 -9.28
C THR A 256 7.93 -21.52 -9.74
N ILE A 257 9.13 -21.75 -10.31
CA ILE A 257 9.54 -23.08 -10.77
C ILE A 257 9.75 -24.02 -9.57
N SER A 258 10.48 -23.60 -8.53
CA SER A 258 10.76 -24.49 -7.38
C SER A 258 9.51 -24.93 -6.65
N LYS A 259 8.47 -24.09 -6.61
CA LYS A 259 7.17 -24.42 -5.98
C LYS A 259 6.29 -25.32 -6.84
N SER A 260 6.51 -25.40 -8.14
CA SER A 260 5.82 -26.38 -9.01
C SER A 260 6.41 -27.79 -8.90
N LEU A 261 7.62 -27.92 -8.33
CA LEU A 261 8.25 -29.22 -8.08
C LEU A 261 7.68 -29.90 -6.84
N PRO A 262 7.84 -31.23 -6.71
CA PRO A 262 7.42 -31.94 -5.51
C PRO A 262 8.00 -31.31 -4.24
N LYS A 263 7.20 -31.32 -3.16
CA LYS A 263 7.58 -30.66 -1.90
C LYS A 263 8.87 -31.23 -1.31
N ASN A 264 9.70 -30.34 -0.78
CA ASN A 264 10.93 -30.63 -0.05
C ASN A 264 12.06 -31.29 -0.84
N VAL A 265 12.01 -31.30 -2.17
CA VAL A 265 13.06 -31.92 -3.00
C VAL A 265 13.51 -31.05 -4.17
N GLY A 266 12.79 -29.97 -4.48
CA GLY A 266 13.04 -29.16 -5.68
C GLY A 266 14.18 -28.15 -5.52
N THR A 267 15.16 -28.23 -6.41
CA THR A 267 16.22 -27.22 -6.61
C THR A 267 16.12 -26.62 -8.00
N VAL A 268 16.22 -25.31 -8.09
CA VAL A 268 16.17 -24.54 -9.32
C VAL A 268 17.31 -23.53 -9.32
N ILE A 269 18.03 -23.45 -10.42
CA ILE A 269 19.05 -22.41 -10.67
C ILE A 269 18.55 -21.55 -11.83
N VAL A 270 18.48 -20.25 -11.62
CA VAL A 270 17.97 -19.27 -12.59
C VAL A 270 18.99 -18.20 -12.85
N LYS A 271 19.08 -17.79 -14.10
CA LYS A 271 19.84 -16.62 -14.53
C LYS A 271 19.10 -15.93 -15.69
N HIS A 272 18.98 -14.60 -15.60
CA HIS A 272 18.27 -13.79 -16.61
C HIS A 272 16.83 -14.26 -16.89
N GLY A 273 16.09 -14.58 -15.83
CA GLY A 273 14.69 -15.03 -15.91
C GLY A 273 14.49 -16.47 -16.40
N ASN A 274 15.55 -17.19 -16.79
CA ASN A 274 15.48 -18.53 -17.34
C ASN A 274 16.17 -19.56 -16.45
N PRO A 275 15.60 -20.79 -16.31
CA PRO A 275 16.26 -21.85 -15.57
C PRO A 275 17.44 -22.41 -16.38
N CYS A 276 18.62 -22.48 -15.77
CA CYS A 276 19.80 -23.16 -16.29
C CYS A 276 20.04 -24.52 -15.61
N GLY A 277 19.29 -24.83 -14.55
CA GLY A 277 19.31 -26.13 -13.90
C GLY A 277 18.08 -26.35 -13.04
N VAL A 278 17.45 -27.53 -13.17
CA VAL A 278 16.27 -27.93 -12.38
C VAL A 278 16.39 -29.38 -11.98
N SER A 279 16.15 -29.70 -10.72
CA SER A 279 16.17 -31.06 -10.21
C SER A 279 15.19 -31.24 -9.06
N ALA A 280 14.67 -32.47 -8.91
CA ALA A 280 13.73 -32.86 -7.86
C ALA A 280 14.09 -34.24 -7.25
N LEU A 281 15.36 -34.49 -7.00
CA LEU A 281 15.83 -35.72 -6.37
C LEU A 281 15.55 -35.73 -4.87
N LYS A 282 15.21 -36.90 -4.31
CA LYS A 282 14.88 -37.05 -2.87
C LYS A 282 15.98 -36.57 -1.93
N ASN A 283 17.24 -36.78 -2.29
CA ASN A 283 18.37 -36.23 -1.54
C ASN A 283 18.63 -34.79 -1.97
N ASN A 284 18.52 -33.84 -1.05
CA ASN A 284 18.68 -32.41 -1.31
C ASN A 284 20.08 -32.01 -1.82
N LEU A 285 21.13 -32.74 -1.40
CA LEU A 285 22.49 -32.48 -1.89
C LEU A 285 22.63 -32.94 -3.35
N ASP A 286 22.07 -34.10 -3.67
CA ASP A 286 22.11 -34.65 -5.02
C ASP A 286 21.18 -33.85 -5.95
N SER A 287 20.05 -33.37 -5.44
CA SER A 287 19.17 -32.44 -6.15
C SER A 287 19.91 -31.17 -6.56
N TYR A 288 20.68 -30.55 -5.64
CA TYR A 288 21.48 -29.38 -5.98
C TYR A 288 22.62 -29.71 -6.97
N LYS A 289 23.35 -30.82 -6.77
CA LYS A 289 24.41 -31.24 -7.68
C LYS A 289 23.88 -31.45 -9.10
N SER A 290 22.81 -32.22 -9.22
CA SER A 290 22.17 -32.49 -10.50
C SER A 290 21.69 -31.22 -11.23
N ALA A 291 21.07 -30.30 -10.47
CA ALA A 291 20.69 -29.01 -11.04
C ALA A 291 21.90 -28.19 -11.50
N LEU A 292 23.01 -28.20 -10.74
CA LEU A 292 24.24 -27.49 -11.10
C LEU A 292 24.94 -28.11 -12.31
N GLU A 293 24.94 -29.43 -12.42
CA GLU A 293 25.57 -30.19 -13.52
C GLU A 293 24.90 -29.98 -14.87
N THR A 294 23.66 -29.49 -14.91
CA THR A 294 22.92 -29.18 -16.14
C THR A 294 23.64 -28.09 -16.94
N ASP A 295 24.04 -27.01 -16.30
CA ASP A 295 24.82 -25.91 -16.90
C ASP A 295 25.60 -25.15 -15.81
N PRO A 296 26.78 -25.65 -15.42
CA PRO A 296 27.59 -25.06 -14.39
C PRO A 296 28.17 -23.69 -14.76
N ILE A 297 28.30 -23.39 -16.04
CA ILE A 297 28.83 -22.11 -16.54
C ILE A 297 27.77 -21.02 -16.32
N SER A 298 26.54 -21.23 -16.74
CA SER A 298 25.44 -20.29 -16.57
C SER A 298 25.01 -20.15 -15.11
N ALA A 299 25.22 -21.17 -14.28
CA ALA A 299 24.93 -21.12 -12.86
C ALA A 299 25.79 -20.10 -12.08
N PHE A 300 26.97 -19.75 -12.61
CA PHE A 300 27.86 -18.75 -12.01
C PHE A 300 27.19 -17.36 -12.03
N GLY A 301 27.04 -16.75 -10.83
CA GLY A 301 26.32 -15.48 -10.67
C GLY A 301 24.81 -15.59 -10.74
N GLY A 302 24.28 -16.81 -10.79
CA GLY A 302 22.85 -17.08 -10.80
C GLY A 302 22.20 -17.04 -9.40
N ILE A 303 20.91 -17.37 -9.39
CA ILE A 303 20.06 -17.51 -8.20
C ILE A 303 19.70 -18.98 -8.00
N VAL A 304 19.89 -19.47 -6.79
CA VAL A 304 19.46 -20.83 -6.40
C VAL A 304 18.19 -20.73 -5.57
N SER A 305 17.14 -21.46 -5.93
CA SER A 305 15.92 -21.62 -5.15
C SER A 305 15.71 -23.07 -4.74
N CYS A 306 15.57 -23.29 -3.43
CA CYS A 306 15.28 -24.59 -2.82
C CYS A 306 13.88 -24.54 -2.17
N ASN A 307 12.97 -25.45 -2.55
CA ASN A 307 11.68 -25.59 -1.89
C ASN A 307 11.75 -26.38 -0.59
N TYR A 308 12.94 -26.52 -0.03
CA TYR A 308 13.27 -27.18 1.22
C TYR A 308 14.24 -26.33 2.04
N LYS A 309 14.49 -26.75 3.28
CA LYS A 309 15.39 -26.07 4.22
C LYS A 309 16.85 -26.30 3.87
N VAL A 310 17.64 -25.25 3.78
CA VAL A 310 19.10 -25.35 3.52
C VAL A 310 19.82 -25.78 4.79
N THR A 311 20.47 -26.96 4.71
CA THR A 311 21.29 -27.54 5.77
C THR A 311 22.74 -27.07 5.70
N GLN A 312 23.51 -27.34 6.78
CA GLN A 312 24.94 -27.04 6.82
C GLN A 312 25.73 -27.64 5.62
N LYS A 313 25.44 -28.93 5.29
CA LYS A 313 26.13 -29.63 4.20
C LYS A 313 25.87 -28.96 2.85
N LEU A 314 24.60 -28.60 2.59
CA LEU A 314 24.23 -27.89 1.36
C LEU A 314 24.82 -26.49 1.30
N ALA A 315 24.86 -25.75 2.44
CA ALA A 315 25.44 -24.44 2.50
C ALA A 315 26.94 -24.42 2.15
N LEU A 316 27.68 -25.46 2.56
CA LEU A 316 29.09 -25.64 2.15
C LEU A 316 29.24 -25.80 0.65
N MET A 317 28.30 -26.49 0.00
CA MET A 317 28.32 -26.65 -1.48
C MET A 317 27.95 -25.34 -2.20
N LEU A 318 26.86 -24.70 -1.77
CA LEU A 318 26.45 -23.39 -2.30
C LEU A 318 27.55 -22.33 -2.14
N ASN A 319 28.35 -22.43 -1.10
CA ASN A 319 29.44 -21.48 -0.85
C ASN A 319 30.63 -21.62 -1.81
N LYS A 320 30.76 -22.76 -2.52
CA LYS A 320 31.87 -23.02 -3.43
C LYS A 320 31.81 -22.22 -4.74
N ILE A 321 30.60 -21.81 -5.17
CA ILE A 321 30.42 -21.00 -6.37
C ILE A 321 29.98 -19.57 -6.03
N PHE A 322 30.16 -18.68 -6.97
CA PHE A 322 29.60 -17.33 -6.84
C PHE A 322 28.10 -17.38 -7.19
N LEU A 323 27.27 -17.01 -6.20
CA LEU A 323 25.84 -16.84 -6.35
C LEU A 323 25.43 -15.43 -5.93
N GLU A 324 24.46 -14.85 -6.61
CA GLU A 324 23.91 -13.57 -6.19
C GLU A 324 22.85 -13.70 -5.11
N VAL A 325 22.01 -14.73 -5.19
CA VAL A 325 20.89 -14.95 -4.26
C VAL A 325 20.72 -16.46 -3.98
N VAL A 326 20.41 -16.77 -2.73
CA VAL A 326 19.90 -18.09 -2.35
C VAL A 326 18.52 -17.90 -1.72
N VAL A 327 17.53 -18.54 -2.31
CA VAL A 327 16.14 -18.59 -1.80
C VAL A 327 15.89 -19.97 -1.22
N ALA A 328 15.33 -20.05 -0.04
CA ALA A 328 15.04 -21.36 0.58
C ALA A 328 13.82 -21.33 1.48
N ASN A 329 13.24 -22.49 1.69
CA ASN A 329 12.16 -22.73 2.67
C ASN A 329 12.71 -22.81 4.10
N GLY A 330 13.53 -21.80 4.46
CA GLY A 330 14.26 -21.71 5.71
C GLY A 330 15.74 -22.13 5.60
N PHE A 331 16.48 -21.85 6.65
CA PHE A 331 17.92 -22.12 6.78
C PHE A 331 18.24 -22.63 8.17
N ASP A 332 19.13 -23.62 8.29
CA ASP A 332 19.70 -24.01 9.57
C ASP A 332 20.64 -22.93 10.13
N LYS A 333 20.75 -22.82 11.45
CA LYS A 333 21.67 -21.86 12.12
C LYS A 333 23.11 -21.97 11.61
N LYS A 334 23.61 -23.20 11.42
CA LYS A 334 24.95 -23.48 10.89
C LYS A 334 25.07 -23.10 9.42
N ALA A 335 24.04 -23.34 8.62
CA ALA A 335 23.96 -22.93 7.22
C ALA A 335 24.00 -21.40 7.08
N LEU A 336 23.24 -20.67 7.89
CA LEU A 336 23.28 -19.20 7.92
C LEU A 336 24.69 -18.65 8.24
N LYS A 337 25.38 -19.25 9.22
CA LYS A 337 26.75 -18.83 9.57
C LYS A 337 27.70 -18.95 8.37
N ILE A 338 27.60 -20.04 7.61
CA ILE A 338 28.41 -20.28 6.41
C ILE A 338 28.07 -19.29 5.28
N LEU A 339 26.80 -19.15 4.95
CA LEU A 339 26.37 -18.31 3.82
C LEU A 339 26.57 -16.82 4.10
N LYS A 340 26.38 -16.38 5.35
CA LYS A 340 26.62 -15.00 5.78
C LYS A 340 28.09 -14.57 5.74
N SER A 341 29.05 -15.49 5.60
CA SER A 341 30.45 -15.14 5.38
C SER A 341 30.66 -14.36 4.08
N LYS A 342 29.80 -14.58 3.09
CA LYS A 342 29.77 -13.81 1.83
C LYS A 342 28.91 -12.55 2.01
N LYS A 343 29.50 -11.41 2.32
CA LYS A 343 28.81 -10.13 2.64
C LYS A 343 27.78 -9.71 1.59
N ASN A 344 28.01 -10.04 0.32
CA ASN A 344 27.16 -9.59 -0.79
C ASN A 344 26.06 -10.59 -1.16
N LEU A 345 26.15 -11.86 -0.71
CA LEU A 345 25.19 -12.91 -1.01
C LEU A 345 23.85 -12.58 -0.35
N ARG A 346 22.81 -12.50 -1.13
CA ARG A 346 21.46 -12.26 -0.63
C ARG A 346 20.80 -13.56 -0.22
N LEU A 347 20.25 -13.61 0.97
CA LEU A 347 19.52 -14.77 1.49
C LEU A 347 18.07 -14.40 1.66
N ILE A 348 17.18 -15.18 1.04
CA ILE A 348 15.72 -14.97 1.09
C ILE A 348 15.05 -16.17 1.75
N ASP A 349 14.29 -15.92 2.79
CA ASP A 349 13.44 -16.95 3.41
C ASP A 349 12.08 -16.96 2.73
N SER A 350 11.77 -18.05 2.02
CA SER A 350 10.49 -18.25 1.33
C SER A 350 9.49 -19.09 2.12
N SER A 351 9.79 -19.45 3.36
CA SER A 351 8.93 -20.34 4.18
C SER A 351 7.55 -19.79 4.45
N LYS A 352 7.43 -18.45 4.51
CA LYS A 352 6.18 -17.73 4.73
C LYS A 352 5.53 -17.21 3.45
N ILE A 353 6.13 -17.44 2.29
CA ILE A 353 5.58 -16.98 1.01
C ILE A 353 4.52 -17.97 0.55
N SER A 354 3.28 -17.54 0.53
CA SER A 354 2.17 -18.25 -0.09
C SER A 354 1.85 -17.58 -1.43
N PHE A 355 1.97 -18.34 -2.52
CA PHE A 355 1.39 -17.94 -3.78
C PHE A 355 -0.04 -18.47 -3.84
N GLY A 356 -1.01 -17.54 -3.89
CA GLY A 356 -2.38 -17.85 -4.30
C GLY A 356 -2.48 -17.92 -5.83
N GLU A 357 -3.64 -17.58 -6.36
CA GLU A 357 -3.82 -17.38 -7.80
C GLU A 357 -2.85 -16.32 -8.31
N VAL A 358 -2.04 -16.65 -9.30
CA VAL A 358 -1.04 -15.75 -9.86
C VAL A 358 -1.58 -15.14 -11.16
N TRP A 359 -1.80 -13.85 -11.12
CA TRP A 359 -2.06 -13.08 -12.33
C TRP A 359 -0.74 -12.65 -12.96
N LYS A 360 -0.51 -13.04 -14.21
CA LYS A 360 0.59 -12.51 -15.01
C LYS A 360 0.08 -11.37 -15.88
N PHE A 361 0.78 -10.25 -15.85
CA PHE A 361 0.51 -9.09 -16.68
C PHE A 361 1.71 -8.85 -17.57
N SER A 362 1.47 -8.61 -18.84
CA SER A 362 2.49 -8.20 -19.79
C SER A 362 1.99 -6.99 -20.55
N SER A 363 2.89 -6.10 -20.90
CA SER A 363 2.56 -4.90 -21.66
C SER A 363 3.43 -4.84 -22.93
N LEU A 364 2.83 -4.36 -24.01
CA LEU A 364 3.52 -4.02 -25.23
C LEU A 364 3.03 -2.63 -25.63
N ASP A 365 3.91 -1.63 -25.51
CA ASP A 365 3.58 -0.23 -25.72
C ASP A 365 2.34 0.21 -24.90
N THR A 366 1.22 0.54 -25.54
CA THR A 366 -0.04 0.95 -24.90
C THR A 366 -1.00 -0.20 -24.63
N VAL A 367 -0.66 -1.43 -25.01
CA VAL A 367 -1.50 -2.63 -24.85
C VAL A 367 -0.99 -3.48 -23.70
N SER A 368 -1.92 -3.91 -22.83
CA SER A 368 -1.63 -4.88 -21.78
C SER A 368 -2.49 -6.14 -21.97
N TYR A 369 -1.88 -7.31 -21.78
CA TYR A 369 -2.59 -8.58 -21.77
C TYR A 369 -2.28 -9.36 -20.48
N THR A 370 -3.22 -10.21 -20.07
CA THR A 370 -3.09 -10.98 -18.84
C THR A 370 -3.77 -12.34 -18.97
N HIS A 371 -3.32 -13.28 -18.16
CA HIS A 371 -4.02 -14.53 -17.90
C HIS A 371 -3.96 -14.89 -16.42
N LEU A 372 -4.92 -15.71 -15.98
CA LEU A 372 -4.94 -16.31 -14.65
C LEU A 372 -4.25 -17.67 -14.72
N THR A 373 -3.15 -17.82 -13.99
CA THR A 373 -2.52 -19.12 -13.80
C THR A 373 -3.19 -19.82 -12.62
N LEU A 374 -4.00 -20.83 -12.89
CA LEU A 374 -4.52 -21.71 -11.85
C LEU A 374 -3.35 -22.57 -11.34
N THR A 375 -3.16 -22.60 -10.01
CA THR A 375 -2.27 -23.61 -9.42
C THR A 375 -2.92 -24.96 -9.62
N THR A 376 -2.37 -25.78 -10.51
CA THR A 376 -2.73 -27.20 -10.58
C THR A 376 -2.49 -27.79 -9.18
N LYS A 377 -3.56 -28.29 -8.56
CA LYS A 377 -3.39 -29.17 -7.40
C LYS A 377 -2.67 -30.42 -7.92
N ALA A 378 -1.37 -30.54 -7.63
CA ALA A 378 -0.65 -31.79 -7.76
C ALA A 378 -1.01 -32.68 -6.57
#